data_105f5ba90b951b2f3c8e0567145c406e
#
_entry.id   105f5ba90b951b2f3c8e0567145c406e
#
_cell.length_a   1.000
_cell.length_b   1.000
_cell.length_c   1.000
_cell.angle_alpha   90.00
_cell.angle_beta   90.00
_cell.angle_gamma   90.00
#
_symmetry.space_group_name_H-M   'P 1'
#
loop_
_entity.id
_entity.type
_entity.pdbx_description
1 polymer ?
#
loop_
_entity_poly.entity_id
_entity_poly.type
_entity_poly.pdbx_seq_one_letter_code
_entity_poly.pdbx_strand_id
1 'polypeptide(L)'
;MGFRAAAQDKLLVAGSGNPNILLLDKQTGKVEWQHALEKGEECNAVALTQKGEILYSYKRGAKLVTWDHQVVWDYKTPDKTELQSATLLQNGGVLLGICGIPAQFIELDKKGKEVNKVTLNLEVERPHSQFRQIFQLRNSHYLIPVMAKQKVLEVSRKGKIIAEHQIEGKAFSSLELPDGNLLLPCGDNHYYIVIDRKTGKELKRVNALDIEGVALLFVGQILQLKNGNLLICNWYGHTKDTTVDEPQLIEIDKNGKVVWSLHDKKNVGKISAACYIDNFRLPDLK
;
A
#
# COMPACT_ATOMS: atom_id res chain seq x y z
N MET A 1 -23.86 31.75 8.90
CA MET A 1 -23.58 31.02 7.65
C MET A 1 -22.21 30.35 7.81
N GLY A 2 -22.17 29.04 8.10
CA GLY A 2 -20.92 28.31 8.17
C GLY A 2 -20.35 28.14 6.76
N PHE A 3 -19.13 28.63 6.53
CA PHE A 3 -18.39 28.31 5.33
C PHE A 3 -18.14 26.81 5.32
N ARG A 4 -18.85 26.09 4.44
CA ARG A 4 -18.51 24.69 4.17
C ARG A 4 -17.17 24.67 3.45
N ALA A 5 -16.15 24.03 4.05
CA ALA A 5 -14.86 23.86 3.39
C ALA A 5 -15.04 23.24 1.99
N ALA A 6 -14.32 23.75 1.00
CA ALA A 6 -14.32 23.19 -0.35
C ALA A 6 -13.77 21.75 -0.31
N ALA A 7 -14.25 20.90 -1.22
CA ALA A 7 -13.65 19.58 -1.39
C ALA A 7 -12.22 19.72 -1.91
N GLN A 8 -11.29 18.95 -1.35
CA GLN A 8 -9.85 19.02 -1.63
C GLN A 8 -9.27 17.61 -1.77
N ASP A 9 -8.12 17.51 -2.38
CA ASP A 9 -7.39 16.27 -2.46
C ASP A 9 -6.84 15.89 -1.09
N LYS A 10 -7.08 14.64 -0.69
CA LYS A 10 -6.66 14.11 0.60
C LYS A 10 -5.77 12.87 0.43
N LEU A 11 -5.01 12.59 1.47
CA LEU A 11 -4.20 11.40 1.59
C LEU A 11 -4.59 10.66 2.86
N LEU A 12 -5.12 9.46 2.72
CA LEU A 12 -5.27 8.54 3.83
C LEU A 12 -3.97 7.72 3.92
N VAL A 13 -3.27 7.80 5.05
CA VAL A 13 -1.94 7.22 5.20
C VAL A 13 -1.82 6.35 6.43
N ALA A 14 -0.95 5.33 6.32
CA ALA A 14 -0.61 4.41 7.40
C ALA A 14 0.83 3.92 7.23
N GLY A 15 1.36 3.26 8.25
CA GLY A 15 2.68 2.64 8.14
C GLY A 15 3.04 1.79 9.34
N SER A 16 3.86 0.78 9.13
CA SER A 16 4.44 -0.01 10.21
C SER A 16 5.16 0.90 11.22
N GLY A 17 4.81 0.76 12.49
CA GLY A 17 5.33 1.61 13.56
C GLY A 17 4.69 3.01 13.66
N ASN A 18 3.61 3.28 12.90
CA ASN A 18 2.74 4.42 13.13
C ASN A 18 1.55 3.98 14.01
N PRO A 19 1.27 4.66 15.13
CA PRO A 19 0.15 4.29 16.01
C PRO A 19 -1.23 4.68 15.46
N ASN A 20 -1.28 5.43 14.35
CA ASN A 20 -2.52 5.94 13.78
C ASN A 20 -2.59 5.73 12.28
N ILE A 21 -3.82 5.62 11.77
CA ILE A 21 -4.18 5.93 10.40
C ILE A 21 -4.57 7.40 10.36
N LEU A 22 -4.06 8.16 9.39
CA LEU A 22 -4.24 9.60 9.32
C LEU A 22 -4.90 10.00 8.00
N LEU A 23 -5.82 10.97 8.04
CA LEU A 23 -6.26 11.70 6.85
C LEU A 23 -5.54 13.04 6.82
N LEU A 24 -4.84 13.30 5.74
CA LEU A 24 -4.09 14.52 5.51
C LEU A 24 -4.73 15.35 4.40
N ASP A 25 -4.80 16.65 4.61
CA ASP A 25 -4.98 17.59 3.50
C ASP A 25 -3.72 17.60 2.65
N LYS A 26 -3.85 17.26 1.37
CA LYS A 26 -2.67 17.15 0.50
C LYS A 26 -1.99 18.49 0.25
N GLN A 27 -2.74 19.59 0.19
CA GLN A 27 -2.18 20.90 -0.09
C GLN A 27 -1.36 21.44 1.08
N THR A 28 -1.87 21.27 2.31
CA THR A 28 -1.27 21.85 3.51
C THR A 28 -0.44 20.88 4.32
N GLY A 29 -0.57 19.56 4.08
CA GLY A 29 0.03 18.49 4.89
C GLY A 29 -0.61 18.31 6.27
N LYS A 30 -1.65 19.08 6.61
CA LYS A 30 -2.28 19.01 7.94
C LYS A 30 -3.06 17.72 8.13
N VAL A 31 -2.94 17.16 9.33
CA VAL A 31 -3.80 16.05 9.79
C VAL A 31 -5.20 16.62 10.09
N GLU A 32 -6.23 16.10 9.41
CA GLU A 32 -7.63 16.48 9.61
C GLU A 32 -8.43 15.44 10.37
N TRP A 33 -7.98 14.19 10.35
CA TRP A 33 -8.60 13.08 11.05
C TRP A 33 -7.55 12.02 11.37
N GLN A 34 -7.78 11.27 12.45
CA GLN A 34 -6.93 10.15 12.84
C GLN A 34 -7.74 9.02 13.46
N HIS A 35 -7.32 7.79 13.23
CA HIS A 35 -7.86 6.59 13.84
C HIS A 35 -6.72 5.85 14.55
N ALA A 36 -6.84 5.70 15.87
CA ALA A 36 -5.82 5.03 16.67
C ALA A 36 -5.85 3.50 16.40
N LEU A 37 -4.68 2.94 16.14
CA LEU A 37 -4.48 1.50 16.07
C LEU A 37 -4.33 0.93 17.48
N GLU A 38 -4.76 -0.31 17.68
CA GLU A 38 -4.53 -1.02 18.93
C GLU A 38 -3.05 -1.32 19.12
N LYS A 39 -2.61 -1.45 20.37
CA LYS A 39 -1.21 -1.73 20.69
C LYS A 39 -0.74 -3.03 20.01
N GLY A 40 0.30 -2.91 19.20
CA GLY A 40 0.89 -4.03 18.46
C GLY A 40 0.26 -4.30 17.09
N GLU A 41 -0.73 -3.52 16.67
CA GLU A 41 -1.20 -3.54 15.29
C GLU A 41 -0.15 -2.90 14.38
N GLU A 42 0.15 -3.60 13.28
CA GLU A 42 1.07 -3.15 12.23
C GLU A 42 0.26 -2.94 10.96
N CYS A 43 0.04 -1.69 10.56
CA CYS A 43 -0.75 -1.36 9.38
C CYS A 43 0.14 -1.18 8.15
N ASN A 44 -0.04 -2.04 7.14
CA ASN A 44 0.71 -1.99 5.88
C ASN A 44 -0.16 -1.76 4.64
N ALA A 45 -1.48 -1.65 4.80
CA ALA A 45 -2.38 -1.32 3.70
C ALA A 45 -3.56 -0.52 4.20
N VAL A 46 -3.94 0.51 3.47
CA VAL A 46 -5.09 1.38 3.74
C VAL A 46 -5.78 1.75 2.44
N ALA A 47 -7.11 1.79 2.44
CA ALA A 47 -7.91 2.19 1.29
C ALA A 47 -9.23 2.82 1.72
N LEU A 48 -9.86 3.59 0.84
CA LEU A 48 -11.21 4.13 1.02
C LEU A 48 -12.18 3.39 0.10
N THR A 49 -13.24 2.80 0.65
CA THR A 49 -14.26 2.11 -0.14
C THR A 49 -15.15 3.10 -0.91
N GLN A 50 -15.89 2.60 -1.88
CA GLN A 50 -16.90 3.42 -2.61
C GLN A 50 -17.99 4.00 -1.71
N LYS A 51 -18.23 3.39 -0.53
CA LYS A 51 -19.15 3.88 0.48
C LYS A 51 -18.56 4.92 1.42
N GLY A 52 -17.25 5.23 1.27
CA GLY A 52 -16.53 6.14 2.13
C GLY A 52 -16.08 5.54 3.45
N GLU A 53 -16.03 4.21 3.57
CA GLU A 53 -15.52 3.50 4.74
C GLU A 53 -14.00 3.26 4.57
N ILE A 54 -13.27 3.22 5.66
CA ILE A 54 -11.82 3.03 5.68
C ILE A 54 -11.51 1.56 5.90
N LEU A 55 -10.90 0.93 4.88
CA LEU A 55 -10.35 -0.41 4.95
C LEU A 55 -8.87 -0.34 5.35
N TYR A 56 -8.45 -1.15 6.32
CA TYR A 56 -7.04 -1.29 6.62
C TYR A 56 -6.67 -2.70 7.07
N SER A 57 -5.42 -3.09 6.79
CA SER A 57 -4.84 -4.29 7.35
C SER A 57 -4.16 -4.00 8.68
N TYR A 58 -4.17 -4.96 9.58
CA TYR A 58 -3.31 -5.02 10.74
C TYR A 58 -2.78 -6.46 10.89
N LYS A 59 -1.65 -6.64 11.56
CA LYS A 59 -0.93 -7.93 11.55
C LYS A 59 -1.81 -9.17 11.77
N ARG A 60 -2.87 -9.06 12.59
CA ARG A 60 -3.79 -10.15 12.94
C ARG A 60 -5.11 -10.12 12.20
N GLY A 61 -5.30 -9.22 11.25
CA GLY A 61 -6.56 -9.12 10.52
C GLY A 61 -6.68 -7.89 9.62
N ALA A 62 -7.92 -7.59 9.25
CA ALA A 62 -8.30 -6.37 8.55
C ALA A 62 -9.60 -5.82 9.12
N LYS A 63 -9.75 -4.53 9.17
CA LYS A 63 -10.96 -3.86 9.63
C LYS A 63 -11.50 -2.92 8.56
N LEU A 64 -12.81 -2.75 8.58
CA LEU A 64 -13.54 -1.70 7.89
C LEU A 64 -14.16 -0.81 8.94
N VAL A 65 -13.83 0.48 8.92
CA VAL A 65 -14.31 1.44 9.93
C VAL A 65 -14.91 2.67 9.26
N THR A 66 -15.82 3.32 9.95
CA THR A 66 -16.39 4.60 9.55
C THR A 66 -15.53 5.76 10.04
N TRP A 67 -15.81 6.98 9.57
CA TRP A 67 -15.11 8.19 10.00
C TRP A 67 -15.37 8.55 11.49
N ASP A 68 -16.47 8.08 12.07
CA ASP A 68 -16.78 8.15 13.50
C ASP A 68 -16.26 6.94 14.30
N HIS A 69 -15.28 6.22 13.73
CA HIS A 69 -14.53 5.11 14.34
C HIS A 69 -15.33 3.83 14.62
N GLN A 70 -16.56 3.69 14.11
CA GLN A 70 -17.35 2.48 14.29
C GLN A 70 -16.77 1.34 13.43
N VAL A 71 -16.55 0.18 14.02
CA VAL A 71 -16.13 -1.01 13.31
C VAL A 71 -17.34 -1.60 12.59
N VAL A 72 -17.33 -1.55 11.25
CA VAL A 72 -18.35 -2.14 10.39
C VAL A 72 -18.08 -3.63 10.22
N TRP A 73 -16.80 -4.01 10.14
CA TRP A 73 -16.38 -5.36 9.89
C TRP A 73 -14.94 -5.56 10.42
N ASP A 74 -14.70 -6.74 11.01
CA ASP A 74 -13.39 -7.14 11.55
C ASP A 74 -13.09 -8.59 11.16
N TYR A 75 -12.13 -8.79 10.27
CA TYR A 75 -11.64 -10.09 9.86
C TYR A 75 -10.40 -10.47 10.68
N LYS A 76 -10.43 -11.61 11.32
CA LYS A 76 -9.28 -12.16 12.08
C LYS A 76 -8.61 -13.27 11.29
N THR A 77 -7.28 -13.26 11.23
CA THR A 77 -6.52 -14.34 10.60
C THR A 77 -6.41 -15.54 11.55
N PRO A 78 -6.24 -16.78 11.01
CA PRO A 78 -5.87 -17.92 11.80
C PRO A 78 -4.57 -17.72 12.59
N ASP A 79 -4.38 -18.50 13.65
CA ASP A 79 -3.13 -18.47 14.41
C ASP A 79 -1.93 -18.80 13.54
N LYS A 80 -0.75 -18.27 13.92
CA LYS A 80 0.52 -18.42 13.20
C LYS A 80 0.52 -17.86 11.77
N THR A 81 -0.48 -17.04 11.39
CA THR A 81 -0.53 -16.31 10.14
C THR A 81 -0.51 -14.80 10.38
N GLU A 82 -0.20 -14.03 9.34
CA GLU A 82 -0.20 -12.57 9.39
C GLU A 82 -0.98 -12.01 8.18
N LEU A 83 -1.92 -11.10 8.41
CA LEU A 83 -2.60 -10.39 7.32
C LEU A 83 -1.83 -9.11 7.00
N GLN A 84 -1.12 -9.11 5.88
CA GLN A 84 -0.26 -8.01 5.49
C GLN A 84 -0.88 -7.12 4.41
N SER A 85 -1.92 -7.60 3.73
CA SER A 85 -2.57 -6.88 2.63
C SER A 85 -4.08 -6.91 2.76
N ALA A 86 -4.71 -5.75 2.66
CA ALA A 86 -6.14 -5.58 2.44
C ALA A 86 -6.33 -4.49 1.39
N THR A 87 -6.70 -4.87 0.17
CA THR A 87 -6.83 -3.96 -0.97
C THR A 87 -8.20 -4.08 -1.61
N LEU A 88 -8.61 -3.06 -2.35
CA LEU A 88 -9.90 -3.09 -3.03
C LEU A 88 -9.79 -3.84 -4.36
N LEU A 89 -10.79 -4.66 -4.64
CA LEU A 89 -11.03 -5.25 -5.94
C LEU A 89 -11.72 -4.25 -6.89
N GLN A 90 -11.55 -4.44 -8.19
CA GLN A 90 -12.20 -3.58 -9.20
C GLN A 90 -13.73 -3.56 -9.09
N ASN A 91 -14.32 -4.64 -8.62
CA ASN A 91 -15.78 -4.74 -8.39
C ASN A 91 -16.22 -4.10 -7.06
N GLY A 92 -15.29 -3.51 -6.28
CA GLY A 92 -15.54 -2.89 -5.00
C GLY A 92 -15.59 -3.85 -3.81
N GLY A 93 -15.25 -5.13 -4.01
CA GLY A 93 -14.98 -6.08 -2.94
C GLY A 93 -13.57 -5.88 -2.35
N VAL A 94 -13.13 -6.80 -1.51
CA VAL A 94 -11.83 -6.74 -0.81
C VAL A 94 -10.99 -7.96 -1.16
N LEU A 95 -9.70 -7.75 -1.43
CA LEU A 95 -8.69 -8.79 -1.54
C LEU A 95 -7.84 -8.79 -0.26
N LEU A 96 -7.88 -9.89 0.46
CA LEU A 96 -7.06 -10.13 1.65
C LEU A 96 -5.86 -10.99 1.28
N GLY A 97 -4.66 -10.57 1.70
CA GLY A 97 -3.43 -11.34 1.59
C GLY A 97 -2.94 -11.80 2.96
N ILE A 98 -2.96 -13.11 3.19
CA ILE A 98 -2.60 -13.73 4.46
C ILE A 98 -1.30 -14.50 4.27
N CYS A 99 -0.25 -14.03 4.91
CA CYS A 99 1.03 -14.72 5.01
C CYS A 99 0.90 -15.93 5.94
N GLY A 100 1.30 -17.10 5.47
CA GLY A 100 1.18 -18.37 6.20
C GLY A 100 1.72 -19.53 5.39
N ILE A 101 1.60 -20.75 5.91
CA ILE A 101 1.99 -21.98 5.23
C ILE A 101 0.77 -22.89 5.17
N PRO A 102 0.06 -22.90 4.01
CA PRO A 102 0.26 -22.08 2.80
C PRO A 102 -0.19 -20.63 2.99
N ALA A 103 0.29 -19.73 2.13
CA ALA A 103 -0.25 -18.38 1.99
C ALA A 103 -1.65 -18.42 1.40
N GLN A 104 -2.52 -17.45 1.76
CA GLN A 104 -3.91 -17.41 1.32
C GLN A 104 -4.26 -16.05 0.73
N PHE A 105 -5.04 -16.07 -0.35
CA PHE A 105 -5.57 -14.90 -1.03
C PHE A 105 -7.09 -15.06 -1.10
N ILE A 106 -7.80 -14.17 -0.38
CA ILE A 106 -9.24 -14.30 -0.17
C ILE A 106 -9.93 -13.08 -0.77
N GLU A 107 -10.88 -13.31 -1.67
CA GLU A 107 -11.79 -12.25 -2.14
C GLU A 107 -13.06 -12.25 -1.30
N LEU A 108 -13.41 -11.07 -0.81
CA LEU A 108 -14.69 -10.81 -0.17
C LEU A 108 -15.53 -9.92 -1.09
N ASP A 109 -16.82 -10.15 -1.15
CA ASP A 109 -17.76 -9.24 -1.80
C ASP A 109 -17.95 -7.93 -1.00
N LYS A 110 -18.77 -7.01 -1.53
CA LYS A 110 -19.10 -5.72 -0.87
C LYS A 110 -19.83 -5.87 0.48
N LYS A 111 -20.26 -7.08 0.82
CA LYS A 111 -20.94 -7.41 2.09
C LYS A 111 -20.00 -8.14 3.05
N GLY A 112 -18.74 -8.35 2.67
CA GLY A 112 -17.73 -9.05 3.46
C GLY A 112 -17.85 -10.59 3.39
N LYS A 113 -18.66 -11.14 2.47
CA LYS A 113 -18.78 -12.59 2.27
C LYS A 113 -17.64 -13.08 1.38
N GLU A 114 -16.98 -14.19 1.78
CA GLU A 114 -15.98 -14.88 0.95
C GLU A 114 -16.62 -15.40 -0.35
N VAL A 115 -16.02 -14.99 -1.48
CA VAL A 115 -16.47 -15.38 -2.83
C VAL A 115 -15.40 -16.10 -3.63
N ASN A 116 -14.15 -16.00 -3.21
CA ASN A 116 -13.04 -16.76 -3.79
C ASN A 116 -11.91 -16.92 -2.76
N LYS A 117 -11.23 -18.06 -2.83
CA LYS A 117 -10.05 -18.34 -2.01
C LYS A 117 -9.02 -19.12 -2.81
N VAL A 118 -7.80 -18.62 -2.81
CA VAL A 118 -6.63 -19.27 -3.39
C VAL A 118 -5.60 -19.52 -2.31
N THR A 119 -4.96 -20.69 -2.34
CA THR A 119 -3.83 -21.01 -1.47
C THR A 119 -2.61 -21.33 -2.29
N LEU A 120 -1.44 -20.81 -1.90
CA LEU A 120 -0.17 -21.07 -2.57
C LEU A 120 0.92 -21.39 -1.54
N ASN A 121 1.71 -22.42 -1.83
CA ASN A 121 2.97 -22.60 -1.14
C ASN A 121 4.03 -21.68 -1.79
N LEU A 122 4.40 -20.62 -1.07
CA LEU A 122 5.41 -19.65 -1.55
C LEU A 122 6.85 -20.10 -1.25
N GLU A 123 7.02 -21.28 -0.61
CA GLU A 123 8.34 -21.81 -0.20
C GLU A 123 9.13 -20.84 0.68
N VAL A 124 8.42 -20.10 1.53
CA VAL A 124 8.98 -19.15 2.49
C VAL A 124 8.47 -19.54 3.88
N GLU A 125 9.36 -20.08 4.70
CA GLU A 125 9.02 -20.63 6.03
C GLU A 125 8.53 -19.56 7.01
N ARG A 126 9.10 -18.36 6.96
CA ARG A 126 8.71 -17.26 7.83
C ARG A 126 7.57 -16.44 7.21
N PRO A 127 6.34 -16.47 7.73
CA PRO A 127 5.20 -15.73 7.16
C PRO A 127 5.49 -14.24 6.97
N HIS A 128 6.10 -13.59 7.97
CA HIS A 128 6.47 -12.18 7.92
C HIS A 128 7.36 -11.78 6.72
N SER A 129 8.06 -12.73 6.11
CA SER A 129 8.98 -12.49 4.98
C SER A 129 8.34 -12.78 3.62
N GLN A 130 7.06 -13.17 3.56
CA GLN A 130 6.42 -13.57 2.32
C GLN A 130 6.12 -12.36 1.43
N PHE A 131 5.18 -11.51 1.82
CA PHE A 131 4.77 -10.31 1.07
C PHE A 131 4.25 -9.22 2.00
N ARG A 132 3.97 -8.02 1.44
CA ARG A 132 3.23 -6.96 2.13
C ARG A 132 1.97 -6.61 1.39
N GLN A 133 2.03 -5.97 0.24
CA GLN A 133 0.84 -5.57 -0.50
C GLN A 133 0.70 -6.40 -1.77
N ILE A 134 -0.50 -6.95 -1.96
CA ILE A 134 -0.91 -7.64 -3.18
C ILE A 134 -2.04 -6.84 -3.84
N PHE A 135 -2.12 -6.88 -5.16
CA PHE A 135 -3.12 -6.14 -5.91
C PHE A 135 -3.78 -7.02 -6.97
N GLN A 136 -5.00 -6.66 -7.34
CA GLN A 136 -5.67 -7.21 -8.51
C GLN A 136 -5.25 -6.41 -9.75
N LEU A 137 -4.76 -7.12 -10.76
CA LEU A 137 -4.46 -6.57 -12.09
C LEU A 137 -5.77 -6.34 -12.88
N ARG A 138 -5.71 -5.53 -13.94
CA ARG A 138 -6.86 -5.25 -14.82
C ARG A 138 -7.48 -6.51 -15.45
N ASN A 139 -6.70 -7.56 -15.65
CA ASN A 139 -7.19 -8.87 -16.12
C ASN A 139 -7.76 -9.76 -15.00
N SER A 140 -7.95 -9.21 -13.80
CA SER A 140 -8.44 -9.89 -12.59
C SER A 140 -7.48 -10.93 -12.00
N HIS A 141 -6.23 -11.05 -12.45
CA HIS A 141 -5.20 -11.84 -11.79
C HIS A 141 -4.68 -11.10 -10.54
N TYR A 142 -4.01 -11.82 -9.65
CA TYR A 142 -3.33 -11.23 -8.49
C TYR A 142 -1.87 -11.02 -8.82
N LEU A 143 -1.32 -9.88 -8.41
CA LEU A 143 0.10 -9.60 -8.46
C LEU A 143 0.67 -9.70 -7.05
N ILE A 144 1.61 -10.64 -6.86
CA ILE A 144 2.13 -11.04 -5.56
C ILE A 144 3.64 -10.88 -5.54
N PRO A 145 4.19 -9.81 -4.93
CA PRO A 145 5.61 -9.68 -4.72
C PRO A 145 6.07 -10.59 -3.57
N VAL A 146 6.83 -11.64 -3.86
CA VAL A 146 7.37 -12.58 -2.87
C VAL A 146 8.75 -12.12 -2.42
N MET A 147 8.79 -11.30 -1.35
CA MET A 147 9.97 -10.57 -0.91
C MET A 147 11.20 -11.46 -0.64
N ALA A 148 11.02 -12.53 0.15
CA ALA A 148 12.14 -13.41 0.51
C ALA A 148 12.72 -14.20 -0.68
N LYS A 149 11.97 -14.33 -1.77
CA LYS A 149 12.41 -15.00 -2.99
C LYS A 149 12.82 -14.03 -4.10
N GLN A 150 12.71 -12.72 -3.84
CA GLN A 150 13.05 -11.68 -4.82
C GLN A 150 12.36 -11.90 -6.18
N LYS A 151 11.07 -12.25 -6.12
CA LYS A 151 10.28 -12.51 -7.31
C LYS A 151 8.88 -11.93 -7.23
N VAL A 152 8.26 -11.77 -8.39
CA VAL A 152 6.86 -11.36 -8.50
C VAL A 152 6.09 -12.42 -9.25
N LEU A 153 4.96 -12.84 -8.69
CA LEU A 153 4.06 -13.81 -9.30
C LEU A 153 2.82 -13.12 -9.84
N GLU A 154 2.43 -13.46 -11.06
CA GLU A 154 1.08 -13.23 -11.55
C GLU A 154 0.28 -14.53 -11.38
N VAL A 155 -0.81 -14.47 -10.61
CA VAL A 155 -1.61 -15.63 -10.25
C VAL A 155 -3.06 -15.43 -10.65
N SER A 156 -3.63 -16.40 -11.37
CA SER A 156 -5.06 -16.36 -11.72
C SER A 156 -5.95 -16.51 -10.47
N ARG A 157 -7.22 -16.10 -10.59
CA ARG A 157 -8.23 -16.33 -9.53
C ARG A 157 -8.48 -17.80 -9.19
N LYS A 158 -7.97 -18.75 -10.03
CA LYS A 158 -8.04 -20.19 -9.79
C LYS A 158 -6.76 -20.74 -9.13
N GLY A 159 -5.79 -19.88 -8.77
CA GLY A 159 -4.54 -20.27 -8.13
C GLY A 159 -3.45 -20.76 -9.08
N LYS A 160 -3.65 -20.67 -10.41
CA LYS A 160 -2.61 -21.01 -11.37
C LYS A 160 -1.60 -19.86 -11.49
N ILE A 161 -0.31 -20.14 -11.31
CA ILE A 161 0.77 -19.19 -11.61
C ILE A 161 0.81 -19.01 -13.13
N ILE A 162 0.59 -17.78 -13.58
CA ILE A 162 0.56 -17.39 -15.00
C ILE A 162 1.94 -16.91 -15.45
N ALA A 163 2.61 -16.13 -14.60
CA ALA A 163 3.95 -15.65 -14.83
C ALA A 163 4.73 -15.58 -13.50
N GLU A 164 6.02 -15.78 -13.58
CA GLU A 164 6.98 -15.61 -12.50
C GLU A 164 8.15 -14.80 -13.04
N HIS A 165 8.45 -13.68 -12.40
CA HIS A 165 9.57 -12.83 -12.75
C HIS A 165 10.53 -12.74 -11.58
N GLN A 166 11.76 -13.23 -11.78
CA GLN A 166 12.85 -12.97 -10.84
C GLN A 166 13.24 -11.51 -10.96
N ILE A 167 13.37 -10.83 -9.83
CA ILE A 167 13.78 -9.42 -9.76
C ILE A 167 14.98 -9.29 -8.85
N GLU A 168 15.77 -8.27 -9.08
CA GLU A 168 16.76 -7.85 -8.09
C GLU A 168 16.03 -7.02 -7.02
N GLY A 169 16.08 -7.45 -5.75
CA GLY A 169 15.50 -6.75 -4.61
C GLY A 169 14.20 -7.34 -4.08
N LYS A 170 13.72 -6.77 -2.98
CA LYS A 170 12.55 -7.24 -2.22
C LYS A 170 11.38 -6.30 -2.44
N ALA A 171 10.56 -6.56 -3.45
CA ALA A 171 9.40 -5.72 -3.72
C ALA A 171 8.41 -5.74 -2.54
N PHE A 172 8.13 -4.57 -1.97
CA PHE A 172 7.18 -4.38 -0.88
C PHE A 172 5.74 -4.31 -1.40
N SER A 173 5.56 -3.73 -2.55
CA SER A 173 4.29 -3.45 -3.21
C SER A 173 4.45 -3.61 -4.72
N SER A 174 3.38 -3.42 -5.45
CA SER A 174 3.39 -3.48 -6.91
C SER A 174 2.28 -2.60 -7.49
N LEU A 175 2.49 -2.11 -8.70
CA LEU A 175 1.53 -1.29 -9.43
C LEU A 175 1.53 -1.68 -10.90
N GLU A 176 0.37 -1.93 -11.50
CA GLU A 176 0.21 -2.06 -12.94
C GLU A 176 0.07 -0.67 -13.57
N LEU A 177 1.04 -0.28 -14.37
CA LEU A 177 1.04 0.98 -15.11
C LEU A 177 0.03 0.98 -16.27
N PRO A 178 -0.38 2.15 -16.79
CA PRO A 178 -1.34 2.25 -17.90
C PRO A 178 -0.91 1.47 -19.17
N ASP A 179 0.39 1.38 -19.43
CA ASP A 179 0.97 0.64 -20.56
C ASP A 179 1.03 -0.88 -20.33
N GLY A 180 0.63 -1.34 -19.13
CA GLY A 180 0.61 -2.76 -18.75
C GLY A 180 1.91 -3.25 -18.10
N ASN A 181 2.95 -2.44 -18.02
CA ASN A 181 4.18 -2.76 -17.31
C ASN A 181 3.95 -2.74 -15.79
N LEU A 182 4.88 -3.32 -15.04
CA LEU A 182 4.79 -3.41 -13.58
C LEU A 182 5.83 -2.50 -12.92
N LEU A 183 5.37 -1.60 -12.04
CA LEU A 183 6.25 -0.82 -11.17
C LEU A 183 6.34 -1.51 -9.81
N LEU A 184 7.55 -1.73 -9.33
CA LEU A 184 7.86 -2.51 -8.13
C LEU A 184 8.75 -1.70 -7.17
N PRO A 185 8.18 -1.16 -6.08
CA PRO A 185 8.94 -0.54 -4.99
C PRO A 185 9.72 -1.61 -4.22
N CYS A 186 11.03 -1.47 -4.09
CA CYS A 186 11.91 -2.51 -3.56
C CYS A 186 12.39 -2.26 -2.12
N GLY A 187 11.59 -1.60 -1.29
CA GLY A 187 11.79 -1.48 0.15
C GLY A 187 13.21 -1.07 0.57
N ASP A 188 13.85 -1.89 1.40
CA ASP A 188 15.23 -1.68 1.92
C ASP A 188 16.33 -1.68 0.85
N ASN A 189 16.00 -1.97 -0.40
CA ASN A 189 16.95 -1.83 -1.48
C ASN A 189 17.10 -0.38 -1.95
N HIS A 190 16.28 0.55 -1.41
CA HIS A 190 16.35 1.99 -1.65
C HIS A 190 16.13 2.39 -3.11
N TYR A 191 15.32 1.63 -3.85
CA TYR A 191 14.96 1.92 -5.24
C TYR A 191 13.58 1.36 -5.61
N TYR A 192 13.09 1.77 -6.74
CA TYR A 192 12.00 1.09 -7.44
C TYR A 192 12.39 0.78 -8.87
N ILE A 193 11.78 -0.27 -9.44
CA ILE A 193 11.99 -0.69 -10.82
C ILE A 193 10.68 -0.71 -11.59
N VAL A 194 10.79 -0.59 -12.91
CA VAL A 194 9.71 -0.92 -13.84
C VAL A 194 10.17 -2.09 -14.69
N ILE A 195 9.35 -3.14 -14.76
CA ILE A 195 9.62 -4.32 -15.59
C ILE A 195 8.56 -4.47 -16.67
N ASP A 196 8.95 -4.99 -17.81
CA ASP A 196 8.03 -5.51 -18.83
C ASP A 196 7.29 -6.72 -18.25
N ARG A 197 5.95 -6.63 -18.19
CA ARG A 197 5.12 -7.68 -17.58
C ARG A 197 5.20 -9.02 -18.28
N LYS A 198 5.47 -9.06 -19.59
CA LYS A 198 5.50 -10.30 -20.38
C LYS A 198 6.82 -11.04 -20.22
N THR A 199 7.92 -10.28 -20.21
CA THR A 199 9.28 -10.84 -20.26
C THR A 199 10.00 -10.81 -18.92
N GLY A 200 9.55 -9.97 -17.96
CA GLY A 200 10.24 -9.70 -16.70
C GLY A 200 11.48 -8.80 -16.85
N LYS A 201 11.79 -8.34 -18.08
CA LYS A 201 12.96 -7.48 -18.33
C LYS A 201 12.80 -6.14 -17.60
N GLU A 202 13.83 -5.73 -16.85
CA GLU A 202 13.89 -4.40 -16.28
C GLU A 202 13.98 -3.34 -17.39
N LEU A 203 13.03 -2.39 -17.35
CA LEU A 203 12.93 -1.28 -18.30
C LEU A 203 13.47 0.02 -17.72
N LYS A 204 13.32 0.20 -16.40
CA LYS A 204 13.74 1.40 -15.69
C LYS A 204 14.07 1.04 -14.25
N ARG A 205 15.09 1.71 -13.71
CA ARG A 205 15.43 1.72 -12.29
C ARG A 205 15.58 3.18 -11.82
N VAL A 206 15.11 3.46 -10.62
CA VAL A 206 15.32 4.74 -9.95
C VAL A 206 15.89 4.45 -8.57
N ASN A 207 17.16 4.77 -8.39
CA ASN A 207 17.92 4.47 -7.17
C ASN A 207 17.74 5.56 -6.11
N ALA A 208 18.35 5.33 -4.95
CA ALA A 208 18.21 6.18 -3.76
C ALA A 208 18.45 7.68 -4.02
N LEU A 209 19.40 8.04 -4.86
CA LEU A 209 19.81 9.43 -5.11
C LEU A 209 19.50 9.92 -6.54
N ASP A 210 18.72 9.17 -7.31
CA ASP A 210 18.37 9.55 -8.69
C ASP A 210 17.29 10.65 -8.77
N ILE A 211 16.61 10.93 -7.65
CA ILE A 211 15.61 12.01 -7.56
C ILE A 211 16.28 13.22 -6.91
N GLU A 212 16.38 14.31 -7.67
CA GLU A 212 17.05 15.54 -7.19
C GLU A 212 16.38 16.08 -5.91
N GLY A 213 17.21 16.35 -4.89
CA GLY A 213 16.80 16.97 -3.63
C GLY A 213 16.19 16.05 -2.59
N VAL A 214 16.09 14.72 -2.86
CA VAL A 214 15.59 13.74 -1.89
C VAL A 214 16.33 12.41 -2.00
N ALA A 215 16.42 11.68 -0.89
CA ALA A 215 16.92 10.31 -0.90
C ALA A 215 15.79 9.31 -0.61
N LEU A 216 15.73 8.24 -1.39
CA LEU A 216 14.84 7.12 -1.10
C LEU A 216 15.44 6.28 0.03
N LEU A 217 14.70 6.14 1.12
CA LEU A 217 15.07 5.32 2.28
C LEU A 217 14.52 3.91 2.10
N PHE A 218 13.32 3.66 2.56
CA PHE A 218 12.60 2.44 2.27
C PHE A 218 11.45 2.78 1.33
N VAL A 219 11.50 2.27 0.12
CA VAL A 219 10.43 2.52 -0.86
C VAL A 219 9.27 1.57 -0.57
N GLY A 220 8.26 2.09 0.11
CA GLY A 220 7.05 1.37 0.47
C GLY A 220 6.08 1.25 -0.71
N GLN A 221 4.87 1.76 -0.58
CA GLN A 221 3.93 1.83 -1.68
C GLN A 221 4.26 2.99 -2.63
N ILE A 222 4.04 2.79 -3.92
CA ILE A 222 3.98 3.87 -4.93
C ILE A 222 2.60 3.85 -5.54
N LEU A 223 1.96 5.01 -5.63
CA LEU A 223 0.69 5.24 -6.30
C LEU A 223 0.91 6.04 -7.58
N GLN A 224 0.17 5.74 -8.63
CA GLN A 224 0.05 6.64 -9.78
C GLN A 224 -1.18 7.52 -9.62
N LEU A 225 -0.97 8.83 -9.65
CA LEU A 225 -2.03 9.82 -9.55
C LEU A 225 -2.71 10.04 -10.91
N LYS A 226 -3.90 10.64 -10.92
CA LYS A 226 -4.65 10.91 -12.17
C LYS A 226 -3.90 11.79 -13.18
N ASN A 227 -3.04 12.68 -12.70
CA ASN A 227 -2.18 13.52 -13.54
C ASN A 227 -0.96 12.78 -14.11
N GLY A 228 -0.81 11.48 -13.79
CA GLY A 228 0.31 10.64 -14.22
C GLY A 228 1.53 10.70 -13.31
N ASN A 229 1.54 11.56 -12.30
CA ASN A 229 2.62 11.62 -11.31
C ASN A 229 2.66 10.36 -10.46
N LEU A 230 3.81 10.10 -9.83
CA LEU A 230 3.98 9.03 -8.85
C LEU A 230 4.06 9.63 -7.45
N LEU A 231 3.26 9.10 -6.52
CA LEU A 231 3.36 9.38 -5.10
C LEU A 231 4.06 8.22 -4.41
N ILE A 232 5.22 8.49 -3.82
CA ILE A 232 6.11 7.51 -3.20
C ILE A 232 5.99 7.59 -1.69
N CYS A 233 5.71 6.48 -1.03
CA CYS A 233 5.82 6.33 0.42
C CYS A 233 7.29 6.01 0.77
N ASN A 234 7.98 6.96 1.37
CA ASN A 234 9.38 6.87 1.75
C ASN A 234 9.52 6.58 3.26
N TRP A 235 9.30 5.33 3.64
CA TRP A 235 9.26 4.91 5.04
C TRP A 235 10.66 4.86 5.65
N TYR A 236 10.80 5.29 6.89
CA TYR A 236 12.10 5.36 7.58
C TYR A 236 12.20 4.45 8.81
N GLY A 237 11.34 3.44 8.91
CA GLY A 237 11.27 2.60 10.12
C GLY A 237 12.45 1.70 10.38
N HIS A 238 13.25 1.36 9.38
CA HIS A 238 14.51 0.61 9.54
C HIS A 238 15.72 1.51 9.73
N THR A 239 15.58 2.82 9.50
CA THR A 239 16.68 3.78 9.68
C THR A 239 16.98 3.94 11.15
N LYS A 240 18.21 3.61 11.54
CA LYS A 240 18.72 3.79 12.91
C LYS A 240 19.29 5.18 13.14
N ASP A 241 19.68 5.84 12.08
CA ASP A 241 20.21 7.19 12.11
C ASP A 241 19.07 8.19 12.32
N THR A 242 19.03 8.82 13.48
CA THR A 242 18.03 9.82 13.84
C THR A 242 18.24 11.17 13.16
N THR A 243 19.40 11.38 12.52
CA THR A 243 19.72 12.61 11.78
C THR A 243 19.21 12.60 10.35
N VAL A 244 18.77 11.43 9.84
CA VAL A 244 18.18 11.31 8.50
C VAL A 244 16.90 12.16 8.43
N ASP A 245 16.92 13.14 7.54
CA ASP A 245 15.87 14.15 7.41
C ASP A 245 15.26 14.16 6.00
N GLU A 246 14.72 13.02 5.58
CA GLU A 246 14.06 12.84 4.29
C GLU A 246 12.53 12.91 4.43
N PRO A 247 11.81 13.39 3.38
CA PRO A 247 10.36 13.44 3.39
C PRO A 247 9.74 12.03 3.42
N GLN A 248 8.60 11.89 4.11
CA GLN A 248 7.84 10.63 4.22
C GLN A 248 7.03 10.32 2.96
N LEU A 249 6.57 11.35 2.26
CA LEU A 249 5.88 11.25 0.98
C LEU A 249 6.54 12.16 -0.03
N ILE A 250 6.70 11.64 -1.25
CA ILE A 250 7.35 12.36 -2.35
C ILE A 250 6.47 12.19 -3.59
N GLU A 251 6.01 13.29 -4.18
CA GLU A 251 5.36 13.25 -5.49
C GLU A 251 6.34 13.71 -6.56
N ILE A 252 6.56 12.86 -7.56
CA ILE A 252 7.38 13.16 -8.72
C ILE A 252 6.54 13.21 -9.99
N ASP A 253 6.88 14.10 -10.89
CA ASP A 253 6.29 14.17 -12.22
C ASP A 253 6.85 13.06 -13.15
N LYS A 254 6.36 13.03 -14.40
CA LYS A 254 6.81 12.07 -15.42
C LYS A 254 8.32 12.15 -15.75
N ASN A 255 8.94 13.30 -15.47
CA ASN A 255 10.37 13.53 -15.70
C ASN A 255 11.22 13.14 -14.47
N GLY A 256 10.59 12.72 -13.35
CA GLY A 256 11.25 12.38 -12.10
C GLY A 256 11.54 13.58 -11.20
N LYS A 257 11.02 14.79 -11.54
CA LYS A 257 11.18 15.98 -10.71
C LYS A 257 10.20 15.98 -9.55
N VAL A 258 10.68 16.31 -8.35
CA VAL A 258 9.83 16.50 -7.16
C VAL A 258 8.92 17.71 -7.39
N VAL A 259 7.61 17.50 -7.32
CA VAL A 259 6.58 18.55 -7.45
C VAL A 259 5.85 18.82 -6.15
N TRP A 260 5.93 17.88 -5.22
CA TRP A 260 5.39 18.01 -3.86
C TRP A 260 6.06 16.99 -2.94
N SER A 261 6.22 17.35 -1.68
CA SER A 261 6.68 16.43 -0.64
C SER A 261 6.05 16.75 0.70
N LEU A 262 5.94 15.73 1.56
CA LEU A 262 5.53 15.89 2.95
C LEU A 262 6.70 15.52 3.87
N HIS A 263 7.07 16.47 4.72
CA HIS A 263 8.14 16.34 5.69
C HIS A 263 7.65 16.81 7.06
N ASP A 264 6.93 15.92 7.77
CA ASP A 264 6.41 16.19 9.12
C ASP A 264 6.45 14.91 9.97
N LYS A 265 7.66 14.50 10.35
CA LYS A 265 7.85 13.28 11.15
C LYS A 265 7.18 13.35 12.51
N LYS A 266 7.04 14.55 13.06
CA LYS A 266 6.47 14.77 14.40
C LYS A 266 4.98 14.48 14.44
N ASN A 267 4.22 15.01 13.49
CA ASN A 267 2.75 14.91 13.50
C ASN A 267 2.23 13.73 12.68
N VAL A 268 2.95 13.34 11.62
CA VAL A 268 2.51 12.33 10.68
C VAL A 268 3.18 10.97 10.90
N GLY A 269 4.41 10.96 11.42
CA GLY A 269 5.12 9.71 11.72
C GLY A 269 5.54 8.92 10.48
N LYS A 270 5.54 7.59 10.58
CA LYS A 270 6.04 6.66 9.56
C LYS A 270 4.93 6.30 8.56
N ILE A 271 5.20 6.44 7.26
CA ILE A 271 4.25 6.13 6.19
C ILE A 271 4.85 5.09 5.25
N SER A 272 4.22 3.93 5.13
CA SER A 272 4.57 2.89 4.15
C SER A 272 3.44 2.59 3.16
N ALA A 273 2.23 3.07 3.45
CA ALA A 273 1.03 2.90 2.64
C ALA A 273 0.22 4.19 2.58
N ALA A 274 -0.39 4.45 1.42
CA ALA A 274 -1.25 5.60 1.20
C ALA A 274 -2.42 5.25 0.28
N CYS A 275 -3.52 6.01 0.44
CA CYS A 275 -4.64 6.04 -0.49
C CYS A 275 -4.89 7.50 -0.87
N TYR A 276 -4.75 7.84 -2.16
CA TYR A 276 -5.07 9.17 -2.66
C TYR A 276 -6.58 9.28 -2.88
N ILE A 277 -7.18 10.32 -2.31
CA ILE A 277 -8.61 10.59 -2.36
C ILE A 277 -8.82 11.94 -3.05
N ASP A 278 -9.29 11.85 -4.28
CA ASP A 278 -9.54 13.00 -5.13
C ASP A 278 -10.82 13.71 -4.73
N ASN A 279 -10.77 15.03 -4.62
CA ASN A 279 -11.93 15.90 -4.42
C ASN A 279 -12.82 15.44 -3.23
N PHE A 280 -12.19 15.14 -2.09
CA PHE A 280 -12.87 14.59 -0.93
C PHE A 280 -13.22 15.67 0.09
N ARG A 281 -14.32 15.43 0.76
CA ARG A 281 -14.74 16.18 1.94
C ARG A 281 -15.01 15.22 3.09
N LEU A 282 -14.37 15.47 4.23
CA LEU A 282 -14.65 14.73 5.45
C LEU A 282 -16.12 14.88 5.83
N PRO A 283 -16.86 13.80 6.10
CA PRO A 283 -18.23 13.87 6.58
C PRO A 283 -18.32 14.65 7.91
N ASP A 284 -19.44 15.35 8.13
CA ASP A 284 -19.70 15.96 9.42
C ASP A 284 -19.83 14.83 10.46
N LEU A 285 -18.84 14.73 11.34
CA LEU A 285 -18.85 13.76 12.43
C LEU A 285 -19.84 14.26 13.50
N LYS A 286 -20.83 13.42 13.83
CA LYS A 286 -21.87 13.75 14.85
C LYS A 286 -21.36 13.48 16.24
#